data_9e8faf1e30c1a2dc6eeb9064bedaeab2
#
_entry.id   9e8faf1e30c1a2dc6eeb9064bedaeab2
#
_cell.length_a   1.000
_cell.length_b   1.000
_cell.length_c   1.000
_cell.angle_alpha   90.00
_cell.angle_beta   90.00
_cell.angle_gamma   90.00
#
_symmetry.space_group_name_H-M   'P 1'
#
loop_
_entity.id
_entity.type
_entity.pdbx_description
1 polymer ?
#
loop_
_entity_poly.entity_id
_entity_poly.type
_entity_poly.pdbx_seq_one_letter_code
_entity_poly.pdbx_strand_id
1 'polypeptide(L)'
;MVKPPLVIARHRHLKWRALDPLEHILMVFCGISIAGFTFSVFLDVVTRTIGLPILWLQLVTTGFFAWGVFIGMAAATRRIDHLNLVEITKRMSGPRRTFMEVFNRIIILLVALAMLVFGIQNFMNDLGSFRAPSLIPLATYTASVPIAGALIALFCIEQLVNGWRNGFEGPEDSDDFVGIVK
;
A
#
# COMPACT_ATOMS: atom_id res chain seq x y z
N MET A 1 -0.75 -1.63 -26.86
CA MET A 1 -0.06 -1.32 -25.58
C MET A 1 0.01 -2.59 -24.76
N VAL A 2 1.22 -3.12 -24.53
CA VAL A 2 1.44 -4.31 -23.71
C VAL A 2 1.11 -3.96 -22.27
N LYS A 3 0.17 -4.67 -21.63
CA LYS A 3 -0.13 -4.49 -20.20
C LYS A 3 1.10 -4.93 -19.40
N PRO A 4 1.60 -4.12 -18.46
CA PRO A 4 2.69 -4.57 -17.59
C PRO A 4 2.24 -5.82 -16.80
N PRO A 5 3.08 -6.86 -16.70
CA PRO A 5 2.70 -8.17 -16.17
C PRO A 5 2.30 -8.17 -14.69
N LEU A 6 2.61 -7.11 -13.95
CA LEU A 6 2.31 -6.97 -12.52
C LEU A 6 1.01 -6.22 -12.22
N VAL A 7 0.31 -5.70 -13.24
CA VAL A 7 -0.97 -4.99 -13.04
C VAL A 7 -2.13 -5.98 -13.14
N ILE A 8 -2.85 -6.15 -12.03
CA ILE A 8 -4.01 -7.05 -11.97
C ILE A 8 -5.20 -6.38 -12.66
N ALA A 9 -5.85 -7.10 -13.59
CA ALA A 9 -7.00 -6.62 -14.33
C ALA A 9 -8.31 -6.59 -13.51
N ARG A 10 -8.32 -7.16 -12.31
CA ARG A 10 -9.49 -7.23 -11.42
C ARG A 10 -10.00 -5.83 -11.07
N HIS A 11 -11.31 -5.65 -11.07
CA HIS A 11 -11.99 -4.36 -10.82
C HIS A 11 -11.53 -3.22 -11.75
N ARG A 12 -11.30 -3.53 -13.03
CA ARG A 12 -10.80 -2.56 -14.03
C ARG A 12 -11.68 -1.34 -14.21
N HIS A 13 -12.99 -1.46 -13.99
CA HIS A 13 -13.96 -0.36 -14.06
C HIS A 13 -13.73 0.73 -13.01
N LEU A 14 -13.01 0.43 -11.93
CA LEU A 14 -12.66 1.37 -10.84
C LEU A 14 -11.27 2.00 -11.00
N LYS A 15 -10.48 1.61 -12.02
CA LYS A 15 -9.07 2.02 -12.18
C LYS A 15 -8.85 2.87 -13.42
N TRP A 16 -8.08 3.95 -13.28
CA TRP A 16 -7.63 4.76 -14.40
C TRP A 16 -6.38 4.14 -15.05
N ARG A 17 -6.39 4.12 -16.39
CA ARG A 17 -5.22 3.62 -17.16
C ARG A 17 -3.96 4.45 -16.93
N ALA A 18 -4.12 5.74 -16.62
CA ALA A 18 -3.01 6.65 -16.37
C ALA A 18 -2.19 6.28 -15.13
N LEU A 19 -2.79 5.62 -14.13
CA LEU A 19 -2.11 5.22 -12.89
C LEU A 19 -1.56 3.78 -12.90
N ASP A 20 -1.72 3.04 -14.01
CA ASP A 20 -1.14 1.70 -14.16
C ASP A 20 0.38 1.65 -14.05
N PRO A 21 1.15 2.60 -14.69
CA PRO A 21 2.60 2.60 -14.51
C PRO A 21 3.02 2.88 -13.07
N LEU A 22 2.26 3.69 -12.34
CA LEU A 22 2.51 3.96 -10.92
C LEU A 22 2.33 2.68 -10.08
N GLU A 23 1.26 1.90 -10.30
CA GLU A 23 1.06 0.61 -9.64
C GLU A 23 2.24 -0.34 -9.90
N HIS A 24 2.70 -0.39 -11.16
CA HIS A 24 3.84 -1.24 -11.52
C HIS A 24 5.12 -0.84 -10.77
N ILE A 25 5.42 0.46 -10.72
CA ILE A 25 6.58 1.00 -10.00
C ILE A 25 6.49 0.67 -8.51
N LEU A 26 5.33 0.86 -7.88
CA LEU A 26 5.12 0.55 -6.46
C LEU A 26 5.33 -0.94 -6.17
N MET A 27 4.87 -1.82 -7.05
CA MET A 27 5.06 -3.27 -6.90
C MET A 27 6.52 -3.68 -7.00
N VAL A 28 7.26 -3.13 -7.98
CA VAL A 28 8.70 -3.38 -8.12
C VAL A 28 9.44 -2.85 -6.89
N PHE A 29 9.13 -1.64 -6.44
CA PHE A 29 9.73 -1.06 -5.25
C PHE A 29 9.44 -1.89 -3.99
N CYS A 30 8.22 -2.38 -3.82
CA CYS A 30 7.85 -3.26 -2.72
C CYS A 30 8.67 -4.57 -2.76
N GLY A 31 8.82 -5.17 -3.95
CA GLY A 31 9.65 -6.36 -4.14
C GLY A 31 11.12 -6.12 -3.77
N ILE A 32 11.70 -5.00 -4.20
CA ILE A 32 13.08 -4.61 -3.83
C ILE A 32 13.21 -4.39 -2.32
N SER A 33 12.22 -3.74 -1.70
CA SER A 33 12.23 -3.48 -0.25
C SER A 33 12.18 -4.78 0.56
N ILE A 34 11.35 -5.74 0.16
CA ILE A 34 11.27 -7.06 0.80
C ILE A 34 12.58 -7.84 0.62
N ALA A 35 13.15 -7.84 -0.58
CA ALA A 35 14.42 -8.49 -0.85
C ALA A 35 15.56 -7.85 -0.03
N GLY A 36 15.61 -6.51 0.02
CA GLY A 36 16.58 -5.77 0.82
C GLY A 36 16.43 -6.02 2.32
N PHE A 37 15.19 -6.05 2.81
CA PHE A 37 14.89 -6.42 4.19
C PHE A 37 15.41 -7.83 4.52
N THR A 38 15.04 -8.82 3.72
CA THR A 38 15.45 -10.22 3.95
C THR A 38 16.96 -10.37 3.92
N PHE A 39 17.63 -9.73 2.96
CA PHE A 39 19.09 -9.76 2.86
C PHE A 39 19.77 -9.08 4.04
N SER A 40 19.25 -7.93 4.49
CA SER A 40 19.79 -7.21 5.65
C SER A 40 19.62 -8.01 6.95
N VAL A 41 18.47 -8.65 7.16
CA VAL A 41 18.23 -9.54 8.30
C VAL A 41 19.20 -10.72 8.28
N PHE A 42 19.38 -11.35 7.12
CA PHE A 42 20.32 -12.47 6.98
C PHE A 42 21.74 -12.05 7.34
N LEU A 43 22.22 -10.90 6.84
CA LEU A 43 23.53 -10.37 7.18
C LEU A 43 23.66 -10.05 8.66
N ASP A 44 22.63 -9.46 9.30
CA ASP A 44 22.65 -9.14 10.73
C ASP A 44 22.81 -10.41 11.57
N VAL A 45 22.09 -11.48 11.23
CA VAL A 45 22.21 -12.77 11.92
C VAL A 45 23.61 -13.38 11.73
N VAL A 46 24.14 -13.39 10.51
CA VAL A 46 25.47 -13.94 10.22
C VAL A 46 26.57 -13.19 10.98
N THR A 47 26.55 -11.84 10.93
CA THR A 47 27.58 -11.02 11.59
C THR A 47 27.56 -11.17 13.12
N ARG A 48 26.37 -11.29 13.71
CA ARG A 48 26.21 -11.58 15.15
C ARG A 48 26.74 -12.97 15.53
N THR A 49 26.49 -13.98 14.70
CA THR A 49 26.94 -15.35 14.95
C THR A 49 28.45 -15.45 14.89
N ILE A 50 29.13 -14.68 14.03
CA ILE A 50 30.59 -14.63 13.91
C ILE A 50 31.21 -13.78 15.03
N GLY A 51 30.41 -13.07 15.85
CA GLY A 51 30.90 -12.22 16.93
C GLY A 51 31.33 -10.81 16.49
N LEU A 52 30.99 -10.40 15.28
CA LEU A 52 31.26 -9.06 14.70
C LEU A 52 29.96 -8.32 14.39
N PRO A 53 29.15 -7.89 15.39
CA PRO A 53 27.86 -7.28 15.17
C PRO A 53 28.01 -5.91 14.50
N ILE A 54 27.28 -5.70 13.39
CA ILE A 54 27.24 -4.46 12.64
C ILE A 54 26.00 -3.65 13.08
N LEU A 55 26.18 -2.69 13.98
CA LEU A 55 25.08 -1.95 14.62
C LEU A 55 24.22 -1.13 13.65
N TRP A 56 24.81 -0.56 12.58
CA TRP A 56 24.07 0.23 11.60
C TRP A 56 23.18 -0.62 10.67
N LEU A 57 23.46 -1.92 10.56
CA LEU A 57 22.71 -2.83 9.70
C LEU A 57 21.24 -2.97 10.15
N GLN A 58 21.00 -2.93 11.47
CA GLN A 58 19.66 -2.93 12.03
C GLN A 58 18.84 -1.69 11.59
N LEU A 59 19.50 -0.54 11.44
CA LEU A 59 18.85 0.68 10.95
C LEU A 59 18.45 0.55 9.47
N VAL A 60 19.33 -0.01 8.64
CA VAL A 60 19.04 -0.30 7.23
C VAL A 60 17.86 -1.27 7.10
N THR A 61 17.86 -2.33 7.91
CA THR A 61 16.74 -3.29 7.97
C THR A 61 15.43 -2.61 8.31
N THR A 62 15.41 -1.74 9.32
CA THR A 62 14.22 -0.96 9.69
C THR A 62 13.76 -0.05 8.54
N GLY A 63 14.71 0.54 7.80
CA GLY A 63 14.41 1.35 6.62
C GLY A 63 13.69 0.56 5.53
N PHE A 64 14.24 -0.56 5.11
CA PHE A 64 13.60 -1.42 4.10
C PHE A 64 12.22 -1.92 4.56
N PHE A 65 12.08 -2.26 5.84
CA PHE A 65 10.81 -2.67 6.41
C PHE A 65 9.78 -1.54 6.35
N ALA A 66 10.12 -0.34 6.82
CA ALA A 66 9.20 0.80 6.82
C ALA A 66 8.74 1.15 5.40
N TRP A 67 9.67 1.31 4.47
CA TRP A 67 9.34 1.60 3.08
C TRP A 67 8.53 0.47 2.41
N GLY A 68 8.89 -0.78 2.65
CA GLY A 68 8.18 -1.95 2.11
C GLY A 68 6.73 -2.01 2.59
N VAL A 69 6.51 -1.82 3.90
CA VAL A 69 5.16 -1.85 4.49
C VAL A 69 4.29 -0.70 3.99
N PHE A 70 4.78 0.55 4.07
CA PHE A 70 3.97 1.71 3.72
C PHE A 70 3.67 1.80 2.22
N ILE A 71 4.64 1.51 1.36
CA ILE A 71 4.41 1.45 -0.09
C ILE A 71 3.56 0.24 -0.46
N GLY A 72 3.75 -0.90 0.22
CA GLY A 72 2.91 -2.09 0.06
C GLY A 72 1.45 -1.84 0.39
N MET A 73 1.16 -1.09 1.47
CA MET A 73 -0.21 -0.67 1.80
C MET A 73 -0.83 0.19 0.68
N ALA A 74 -0.07 1.13 0.12
CA ALA A 74 -0.55 1.96 -0.99
C ALA A 74 -0.88 1.11 -2.23
N ALA A 75 -0.01 0.16 -2.58
CA ALA A 75 -0.24 -0.77 -3.69
C ALA A 75 -1.45 -1.69 -3.43
N ALA A 76 -1.61 -2.21 -2.21
CA ALA A 76 -2.74 -3.05 -1.81
C ALA A 76 -4.07 -2.28 -1.86
N THR A 77 -4.08 -1.00 -1.47
CA THR A 77 -5.27 -0.14 -1.57
C THR A 77 -5.75 -0.03 -3.01
N ARG A 78 -4.85 0.16 -3.98
CA ARG A 78 -5.23 0.21 -5.39
C ARG A 78 -5.74 -1.12 -5.92
N ARG A 79 -5.21 -2.25 -5.42
CA ARG A 79 -5.63 -3.59 -5.81
C ARG A 79 -6.98 -4.00 -5.23
N ILE A 80 -7.52 -3.22 -4.28
CA ILE A 80 -8.74 -3.55 -3.52
C ILE A 80 -8.57 -4.88 -2.77
N ASP A 81 -7.33 -5.23 -2.44
CA ASP A 81 -6.98 -6.45 -1.70
C ASP A 81 -7.15 -6.30 -0.17
N HIS A 82 -7.75 -5.21 0.30
CA HIS A 82 -8.18 -5.03 1.71
C HIS A 82 -9.51 -5.79 1.99
N LEU A 83 -9.52 -6.87 1.73
CA LEU A 83 -9.70 -8.23 2.05
C LEU A 83 -11.04 -8.72 2.58
N ASN A 84 -11.41 -8.53 3.77
CA ASN A 84 -12.55 -9.23 4.37
C ASN A 84 -13.87 -8.46 4.23
N LEU A 85 -13.81 -7.14 4.09
CA LEU A 85 -15.02 -6.35 3.85
C LEU A 85 -15.58 -6.57 2.43
N VAL A 86 -14.73 -6.82 1.45
CA VAL A 86 -15.16 -7.15 0.08
C VAL A 86 -15.91 -8.49 0.04
N GLU A 87 -15.48 -9.46 0.84
CA GLU A 87 -16.16 -10.77 0.94
C GLU A 87 -17.56 -10.64 1.57
N ILE A 88 -17.71 -9.76 2.57
CA ILE A 88 -19.01 -9.47 3.21
C ILE A 88 -19.91 -8.67 2.26
N THR A 89 -19.35 -7.69 1.55
CA THR A 89 -20.12 -6.87 0.60
C THR A 89 -20.55 -7.65 -0.64
N LYS A 90 -19.82 -8.67 -1.06
CA LYS A 90 -20.21 -9.58 -2.14
C LYS A 90 -21.51 -10.35 -1.83
N ARG A 91 -21.80 -10.63 -0.57
CA ARG A 91 -23.04 -11.31 -0.15
C ARG A 91 -24.25 -10.35 -0.07
N MET A 92 -24.02 -9.05 -0.22
CA MET A 92 -25.05 -8.03 -0.20
C MET A 92 -25.28 -7.51 -1.63
N SER A 93 -26.53 -7.36 -2.04
CA SER A 93 -26.90 -6.80 -3.34
C SER A 93 -27.59 -5.44 -3.19
N GLY A 94 -27.50 -4.61 -4.23
CA GLY A 94 -28.21 -3.35 -4.32
C GLY A 94 -27.65 -2.21 -3.44
N PRO A 95 -28.48 -1.25 -3.01
CA PRO A 95 -28.02 0.01 -2.39
C PRO A 95 -27.25 -0.19 -1.07
N ARG A 96 -27.46 -1.29 -0.37
CA ARG A 96 -26.74 -1.62 0.87
C ARG A 96 -25.26 -1.92 0.60
N ARG A 97 -24.95 -2.59 -0.51
CA ARG A 97 -23.59 -2.86 -0.96
C ARG A 97 -22.85 -1.56 -1.27
N THR A 98 -23.47 -0.70 -2.10
CA THR A 98 -22.89 0.60 -2.46
C THR A 98 -22.60 1.46 -1.22
N PHE A 99 -23.53 1.49 -0.25
CA PHE A 99 -23.31 2.22 0.99
C PHE A 99 -22.09 1.70 1.76
N MET A 100 -21.95 0.40 1.93
CA MET A 100 -20.81 -0.20 2.63
C MET A 100 -19.49 0.05 1.92
N GLU A 101 -19.46 -0.04 0.58
CA GLU A 101 -18.26 0.22 -0.19
C GLU A 101 -17.82 1.69 -0.12
N VAL A 102 -18.76 2.63 -0.23
CA VAL A 102 -18.48 4.07 -0.08
C VAL A 102 -18.00 4.38 1.34
N PHE A 103 -18.69 3.84 2.35
CA PHE A 103 -18.32 4.04 3.76
C PHE A 103 -16.89 3.56 4.05
N ASN A 104 -16.54 2.37 3.58
CA ASN A 104 -15.18 1.83 3.75
C ASN A 104 -14.11 2.72 3.07
N ARG A 105 -14.39 3.18 1.84
CA ARG A 105 -13.45 4.08 1.13
C ARG A 105 -13.29 5.42 1.82
N ILE A 106 -14.36 5.95 2.41
CA ILE A 106 -14.29 7.19 3.20
C ILE A 106 -13.41 7.00 4.43
N ILE A 107 -13.55 5.88 5.16
CA ILE A 107 -12.69 5.59 6.30
C ILE A 107 -11.22 5.50 5.88
N ILE A 108 -10.92 4.76 4.82
CA ILE A 108 -9.55 4.63 4.30
C ILE A 108 -9.01 6.01 3.89
N LEU A 109 -9.82 6.85 3.26
CA LEU A 109 -9.43 8.20 2.87
C LEU A 109 -9.12 9.08 4.10
N LEU A 110 -9.94 9.02 5.15
CA LEU A 110 -9.71 9.76 6.39
C LEU A 110 -8.39 9.33 7.05
N VAL A 111 -8.13 8.04 7.13
CA VAL A 111 -6.87 7.50 7.65
C VAL A 111 -5.68 7.94 6.79
N ALA A 112 -5.81 7.89 5.46
CA ALA A 112 -4.77 8.33 4.54
C ALA A 112 -4.45 9.83 4.69
N LEU A 113 -5.46 10.68 4.87
CA LEU A 113 -5.28 12.10 5.12
C LEU A 113 -4.63 12.35 6.49
N ALA A 114 -5.02 11.60 7.52
CA ALA A 114 -4.35 11.66 8.81
C ALA A 114 -2.88 11.25 8.70
N MET A 115 -2.56 10.16 7.99
CA MET A 115 -1.19 9.75 7.72
C MET A 115 -0.40 10.83 6.96
N LEU A 116 -1.03 11.51 6.01
CA LEU A 116 -0.39 12.59 5.25
C LEU A 116 -0.07 13.78 6.18
N VAL A 117 -1.04 14.28 6.93
CA VAL A 117 -0.88 15.47 7.78
C VAL A 117 0.10 15.20 8.92
N PHE A 118 -0.14 14.16 9.72
CA PHE A 118 0.73 13.82 10.84
C PHE A 118 2.08 13.27 10.38
N GLY A 119 2.12 12.60 9.23
CA GLY A 119 3.36 12.15 8.62
C GLY A 119 4.26 13.30 8.19
N ILE A 120 3.71 14.37 7.62
CA ILE A 120 4.47 15.60 7.29
C ILE A 120 4.98 16.27 8.56
N GLN A 121 4.16 16.37 9.61
CA GLN A 121 4.61 16.93 10.89
C GLN A 121 5.77 16.14 11.49
N ASN A 122 5.67 14.81 11.53
CA ASN A 122 6.75 13.93 11.99
C ASN A 122 8.01 14.09 11.13
N PHE A 123 7.86 14.07 9.81
CA PHE A 123 8.98 14.27 8.89
C PHE A 123 9.71 15.59 9.15
N MET A 124 8.97 16.69 9.37
CA MET A 124 9.54 17.99 9.66
C MET A 124 10.28 18.03 11.01
N ASN A 125 9.75 17.35 12.02
CA ASN A 125 10.38 17.25 13.34
C ASN A 125 11.66 16.39 13.32
N ASP A 126 11.72 15.42 12.40
CA ASP A 126 12.85 14.51 12.26
C ASP A 126 13.95 15.06 11.33
N LEU A 127 13.70 16.20 10.66
CA LEU A 127 14.71 16.91 9.90
C LEU A 127 15.80 17.42 10.87
N GLY A 128 17.03 16.95 10.65
CA GLY A 128 18.17 17.29 11.53
C GLY A 128 18.36 16.36 12.72
N SER A 129 17.45 15.41 12.95
CA SER A 129 17.62 14.36 13.95
C SER A 129 18.35 13.16 13.35
N PHE A 130 19.39 12.69 14.06
CA PHE A 130 20.18 11.52 13.63
C PHE A 130 20.07 10.41 14.65
N ARG A 131 19.96 9.17 14.17
CA ARG A 131 19.92 8.00 15.03
C ARG A 131 21.30 7.36 15.13
N ALA A 132 21.91 7.44 16.32
CA ALA A 132 23.18 6.76 16.55
C ALA A 132 23.01 5.22 16.40
N PRO A 133 24.00 4.49 15.88
CA PRO A 133 25.34 4.92 15.50
C PRO A 133 25.50 5.37 14.04
N SER A 134 24.43 5.47 13.27
CA SER A 134 24.51 5.88 11.86
C SER A 134 24.27 7.38 11.70
N LEU A 135 24.89 7.97 10.65
CA LEU A 135 24.64 9.34 10.23
C LEU A 135 23.40 9.48 9.34
N ILE A 136 22.56 8.43 9.26
CA ILE A 136 21.34 8.47 8.45
C ILE A 136 20.29 9.31 9.17
N PRO A 137 19.76 10.36 8.52
CA PRO A 137 18.70 11.20 9.10
C PRO A 137 17.45 10.36 9.41
N LEU A 138 16.84 10.59 10.56
CA LEU A 138 15.60 9.90 10.96
C LEU A 138 14.47 10.20 9.97
N ALA A 139 14.49 11.38 9.36
CA ALA A 139 13.58 11.79 8.30
C ALA A 139 13.50 10.81 7.12
N THR A 140 14.57 10.06 6.82
CA THR A 140 14.57 9.04 5.75
C THR A 140 13.57 7.90 6.03
N TYR A 141 13.37 7.54 7.30
CA TYR A 141 12.41 6.51 7.69
C TYR A 141 10.99 7.06 7.76
N THR A 142 10.83 8.24 8.34
CA THR A 142 9.52 8.86 8.54
C THR A 142 8.91 9.40 7.25
N ALA A 143 9.71 9.68 6.20
CA ALA A 143 9.24 10.09 4.88
C ALA A 143 8.31 9.05 4.21
N SER A 144 8.44 7.77 4.55
CA SER A 144 7.59 6.71 4.00
C SER A 144 6.11 6.88 4.35
N VAL A 145 5.80 7.44 5.54
CA VAL A 145 4.43 7.63 6.04
C VAL A 145 3.64 8.66 5.22
N PRO A 146 4.10 9.92 5.05
CA PRO A 146 3.34 10.90 4.27
C PRO A 146 3.26 10.55 2.78
N ILE A 147 4.31 9.92 2.22
CA ILE A 147 4.30 9.47 0.83
C ILE A 147 3.23 8.38 0.63
N ALA A 148 3.18 7.40 1.51
CA ALA A 148 2.14 6.37 1.48
C ALA A 148 0.74 6.96 1.68
N GLY A 149 0.58 7.88 2.64
CA GLY A 149 -0.68 8.58 2.87
C GLY A 149 -1.19 9.31 1.62
N ALA A 150 -0.30 10.03 0.92
CA ALA A 150 -0.62 10.70 -0.34
C ALA A 150 -1.06 9.70 -1.44
N LEU A 151 -0.33 8.59 -1.59
CA LEU A 151 -0.64 7.55 -2.58
C LEU A 151 -1.96 6.84 -2.28
N ILE A 152 -2.21 6.50 -1.02
CA ILE A 152 -3.47 5.87 -0.59
C ILE A 152 -4.64 6.83 -0.85
N ALA A 153 -4.51 8.11 -0.48
CA ALA A 153 -5.54 9.12 -0.74
C ALA A 153 -5.83 9.25 -2.24
N LEU A 154 -4.79 9.30 -3.08
CA LEU A 154 -4.93 9.35 -4.54
C LEU A 154 -5.71 8.15 -5.07
N PHE A 155 -5.37 6.94 -4.64
CA PHE A 155 -6.05 5.72 -5.09
C PHE A 155 -7.47 5.59 -4.54
N CYS A 156 -7.74 6.07 -3.33
CA CYS A 156 -9.10 6.14 -2.80
C CYS A 156 -9.98 7.10 -3.59
N ILE A 157 -9.46 8.28 -3.96
CA ILE A 157 -10.18 9.25 -4.79
C ILE A 157 -10.44 8.66 -6.19
N GLU A 158 -9.43 8.01 -6.80
CA GLU A 158 -9.59 7.29 -8.07
C GLU A 158 -10.77 6.31 -8.03
N GLN A 159 -10.80 5.46 -7.01
CA GLN A 159 -11.84 4.45 -6.84
C GLN A 159 -13.22 5.04 -6.55
N LEU A 160 -13.27 6.11 -5.76
CA LEU A 160 -14.52 6.78 -5.40
C LEU A 160 -15.15 7.45 -6.63
N VAL A 161 -14.36 8.18 -7.41
CA VAL A 161 -14.82 8.87 -8.64
C VAL A 161 -15.28 7.86 -9.69
N ASN A 162 -14.51 6.80 -9.92
CA ASN A 162 -14.88 5.78 -10.90
C ASN A 162 -16.06 4.93 -10.44
N GLY A 163 -16.14 4.59 -9.15
CA GLY A 163 -17.27 3.89 -8.59
C GLY A 163 -18.58 4.67 -8.70
N TRP A 164 -18.51 6.00 -8.58
CA TRP A 164 -19.68 6.87 -8.75
C TRP A 164 -20.13 6.98 -10.23
N ARG A 165 -19.18 6.92 -11.18
CA ARG A 165 -19.49 7.02 -12.62
C ARG A 165 -19.90 5.69 -13.24
N ASN A 166 -19.29 4.58 -12.85
CA ASN A 166 -19.41 3.28 -13.51
C ASN A 166 -20.20 2.26 -12.66
N GLY A 167 -20.60 2.63 -11.45
CA GLY A 167 -21.14 1.72 -10.44
C GLY A 167 -20.04 0.97 -9.69
N PHE A 168 -20.36 0.52 -8.48
CA PHE A 168 -19.47 -0.26 -7.64
C PHE A 168 -19.54 -1.77 -7.93
N GLU A 169 -20.59 -2.21 -8.64
CA GLU A 169 -20.78 -3.60 -9.07
C GLU A 169 -20.06 -3.82 -10.41
N GLY A 170 -19.07 -4.73 -10.43
CA GLY A 170 -18.39 -5.10 -11.66
C GLY A 170 -19.02 -6.33 -12.32
N PRO A 171 -18.86 -6.50 -13.63
CA PRO A 171 -19.36 -7.70 -14.35
C PRO A 171 -18.73 -9.00 -13.82
N GLU A 172 -17.56 -8.93 -13.20
CA GLU A 172 -16.87 -10.10 -12.61
C GLU A 172 -17.55 -10.61 -11.34
N ASP A 173 -18.33 -9.76 -10.65
CA ASP A 173 -19.03 -10.16 -9.42
C ASP A 173 -20.29 -11.00 -9.69
N SER A 174 -20.84 -10.93 -10.91
CA SER A 174 -22.00 -11.74 -11.33
C SER A 174 -21.63 -13.17 -11.72
N ASP A 175 -20.42 -13.39 -12.22
CA ASP A 175 -19.99 -14.71 -12.70
C ASP A 175 -19.58 -15.63 -11.53
N ASP A 176 -19.05 -15.08 -10.43
CA ASP A 176 -18.74 -15.86 -9.22
C ASP A 176 -20.02 -16.42 -8.54
N PHE A 177 -21.17 -15.75 -8.70
CA PHE A 177 -22.45 -16.21 -8.14
C PHE A 177 -23.07 -17.37 -8.93
N VAL A 178 -22.86 -17.41 -10.24
CA VAL A 178 -23.40 -18.48 -11.12
C VAL A 178 -22.60 -19.77 -10.95
N GLY A 179 -21.34 -19.70 -10.55
CA GLY A 179 -20.47 -20.87 -10.32
C GLY A 179 -20.75 -21.64 -9.03
N ILE A 180 -21.43 -21.02 -8.05
CA ILE A 180 -21.71 -21.62 -6.73
C ILE A 180 -23.07 -22.34 -6.70
N VAL A 181 -23.94 -22.11 -7.67
CA VAL A 181 -25.32 -22.66 -7.75
C VAL A 181 -25.42 -23.85 -8.72
N LYS A 182 -24.31 -24.35 -9.22
CA LYS A 182 -24.23 -25.63 -9.96
C LYS A 182 -23.45 -26.66 -9.13
#